data_70f6d6d5486aa10e3edf8f79d472938f
#
_entry.id   70f6d6d5486aa10e3edf8f79d472938f
#
_cell.length_a   1.000
_cell.length_b   1.000
_cell.length_c   1.000
_cell.angle_alpha   90.00
_cell.angle_beta   90.00
_cell.angle_gamma   90.00
#
_symmetry.space_group_name_H-M   'P 1'
#
loop_
_entity.id
_entity.type
_entity.pdbx_description
1 polymer ?
#
loop_
_entity_poly.entity_id
_entity_poly.type
_entity_poly.pdbx_seq_one_letter_code
_entity_poly.pdbx_strand_id
1 'polypeptide(L)'
;MRIEKSTIKRYIVFAIVVVLLFGSLIFRLHSLQVVNADQYQSTASTGSFKTIRITGKRGMITDAESVVLAMSEDIYNVTFMLTNSQLKTEHYKEITPALLRTKEIVEAYGGAFKNDFVIRRNEETTLWEFNFGEGISEKAWAIRESQWRGNHYLTQARYPTAESCYDFLRTLYQIDPALDEQDALLVMAAYSQMRMNIYNAQPIVIAQNIPFEAVQEISALSMSLPGIGIEVGEKRVYPRSTLASQVIGYVGPIAERDNFQTELKPMGYALNDIIGKDGIERSMENWLTANIASRTGSR
;
A
#
# COMPACT_ATOMS: atom_id res chain seq x y z
N MET A 1 -67.53 31.28 -3.41
CA MET A 1 -66.19 31.78 -3.47
C MET A 1 -65.76 31.76 -4.97
N ARG A 2 -65.76 32.90 -5.67
CA ARG A 2 -65.42 33.01 -7.08
C ARG A 2 -63.92 33.08 -7.16
N ILE A 3 -63.25 31.97 -7.59
CA ILE A 3 -61.81 31.95 -7.87
C ILE A 3 -61.60 32.81 -9.11
N GLU A 4 -60.82 33.89 -8.98
CA GLU A 4 -60.49 34.79 -10.10
C GLU A 4 -59.78 34.03 -11.19
N LYS A 5 -60.18 34.27 -12.48
CA LYS A 5 -59.59 33.63 -13.68
C LYS A 5 -58.06 33.78 -13.75
N SER A 6 -57.48 34.79 -13.10
CA SER A 6 -56.05 35.03 -13.03
C SER A 6 -55.32 34.00 -12.11
N THR A 7 -56.00 33.60 -11.03
CA THR A 7 -55.49 32.61 -10.07
C THR A 7 -55.44 31.21 -10.68
N ILE A 8 -56.47 30.84 -11.45
CA ILE A 8 -56.51 29.54 -12.16
C ILE A 8 -55.39 29.43 -13.18
N LYS A 9 -55.09 30.51 -13.95
CA LYS A 9 -53.99 30.53 -14.89
C LYS A 9 -52.60 30.28 -14.20
N ARG A 10 -52.40 30.86 -13.03
CA ARG A 10 -51.15 30.65 -12.25
C ARG A 10 -51.01 29.20 -11.78
N TYR A 11 -52.08 28.57 -11.32
CA TYR A 11 -52.06 27.16 -10.93
C TYR A 11 -51.81 26.24 -12.14
N ILE A 12 -52.40 26.54 -13.32
CA ILE A 12 -52.12 25.78 -14.54
C ILE A 12 -50.66 25.89 -14.97
N VAL A 13 -50.08 27.09 -14.94
CA VAL A 13 -48.67 27.30 -15.28
C VAL A 13 -47.80 26.55 -14.28
N PHE A 14 -48.07 26.63 -13.00
CA PHE A 14 -47.36 25.89 -11.98
C PHE A 14 -47.41 24.36 -12.20
N ALA A 15 -48.62 23.84 -12.48
CA ALA A 15 -48.82 22.43 -12.78
C ALA A 15 -48.03 21.98 -14.00
N ILE A 16 -47.99 22.79 -15.08
CA ILE A 16 -47.19 22.51 -16.28
C ILE A 16 -45.70 22.45 -15.91
N VAL A 17 -45.17 23.39 -15.16
CA VAL A 17 -43.78 23.40 -14.72
C VAL A 17 -43.42 22.14 -13.90
N VAL A 18 -44.32 21.76 -12.97
CA VAL A 18 -44.13 20.54 -12.18
C VAL A 18 -44.11 19.30 -13.06
N VAL A 19 -45.04 19.18 -14.02
CA VAL A 19 -45.08 18.06 -14.97
C VAL A 19 -43.82 17.99 -15.83
N LEU A 20 -43.30 19.13 -16.29
CA LEU A 20 -42.08 19.20 -17.07
C LEU A 20 -40.84 18.76 -16.25
N LEU A 21 -40.78 19.19 -14.97
CA LEU A 21 -39.68 18.77 -14.08
C LEU A 21 -39.74 17.26 -13.82
N PHE A 22 -40.90 16.71 -13.50
CA PHE A 22 -41.10 15.27 -13.31
C PHE A 22 -40.78 14.48 -14.60
N GLY A 23 -41.26 14.98 -15.75
CA GLY A 23 -40.93 14.38 -17.05
C GLY A 23 -39.43 14.32 -17.32
N SER A 24 -38.71 15.40 -17.01
CA SER A 24 -37.24 15.44 -17.13
C SER A 24 -36.57 14.43 -16.18
N LEU A 25 -37.04 14.30 -14.93
CA LEU A 25 -36.50 13.31 -13.99
C LEU A 25 -36.75 11.87 -14.45
N ILE A 26 -37.96 11.57 -14.93
CA ILE A 26 -38.32 10.25 -15.46
C ILE A 26 -37.45 9.92 -16.68
N PHE A 27 -37.28 10.87 -17.60
CA PHE A 27 -36.43 10.69 -18.77
C PHE A 27 -34.97 10.43 -18.38
N ARG A 28 -34.44 11.17 -17.39
CA ARG A 28 -33.09 10.97 -16.87
C ARG A 28 -32.94 9.60 -16.20
N LEU A 29 -33.94 9.20 -15.41
CA LEU A 29 -33.97 7.91 -14.74
C LEU A 29 -33.98 6.75 -15.76
N HIS A 30 -34.83 6.85 -16.79
CA HIS A 30 -34.88 5.88 -17.88
C HIS A 30 -33.52 5.79 -18.62
N SER A 31 -32.91 6.94 -18.92
CA SER A 31 -31.58 6.97 -19.54
C SER A 31 -30.50 6.27 -18.70
N LEU A 32 -30.53 6.46 -17.38
CA LEU A 32 -29.57 5.83 -16.46
C LEU A 32 -29.84 4.34 -16.25
N GLN A 33 -31.10 3.93 -16.12
CA GLN A 33 -31.46 2.56 -15.74
C GLN A 33 -31.67 1.62 -16.93
N VAL A 34 -32.02 2.14 -18.10
CA VAL A 34 -32.31 1.31 -19.29
C VAL A 34 -31.25 1.50 -20.36
N VAL A 35 -30.98 2.75 -20.76
CA VAL A 35 -30.08 3.02 -21.90
C VAL A 35 -28.63 2.76 -21.51
N ASN A 36 -28.21 3.15 -20.31
CA ASN A 36 -26.84 3.00 -19.84
C ASN A 36 -26.70 1.93 -18.74
N ALA A 37 -27.68 1.04 -18.57
CA ALA A 37 -27.71 0.02 -17.53
C ALA A 37 -26.45 -0.86 -17.57
N ASP A 38 -26.08 -1.37 -18.73
CA ASP A 38 -24.93 -2.25 -18.91
C ASP A 38 -23.60 -1.57 -18.52
N GLN A 39 -23.46 -0.29 -18.82
CA GLN A 39 -22.27 0.48 -18.46
C GLN A 39 -22.16 0.67 -16.93
N TYR A 40 -23.28 1.00 -16.28
CA TYR A 40 -23.31 1.17 -14.82
C TYR A 40 -23.19 -0.17 -14.10
N GLN A 41 -23.79 -1.23 -14.62
CA GLN A 41 -23.68 -2.56 -14.06
C GLN A 41 -22.26 -3.12 -14.20
N SER A 42 -21.61 -2.93 -15.34
CA SER A 42 -20.19 -3.30 -15.52
C SER A 42 -19.27 -2.51 -14.59
N THR A 43 -19.52 -1.20 -14.44
CA THR A 43 -18.75 -0.37 -13.50
C THR A 43 -18.98 -0.77 -12.06
N ALA A 44 -20.21 -1.07 -11.66
CA ALA A 44 -20.56 -1.52 -10.31
C ALA A 44 -19.97 -2.92 -10.02
N SER A 45 -20.02 -3.83 -10.97
CA SER A 45 -19.39 -5.16 -10.85
C SER A 45 -17.87 -5.05 -10.77
N THR A 46 -17.25 -4.20 -11.60
CA THR A 46 -15.79 -3.96 -11.56
C THR A 46 -15.35 -3.33 -10.24
N GLY A 47 -16.16 -2.43 -9.65
CA GLY A 47 -15.91 -1.86 -8.31
C GLY A 47 -16.07 -2.86 -7.16
N SER A 48 -16.79 -3.96 -7.36
CA SER A 48 -16.96 -5.05 -6.38
C SER A 48 -15.85 -6.10 -6.42
N PHE A 49 -15.07 -6.14 -7.51
CA PHE A 49 -14.01 -7.13 -7.65
C PHE A 49 -12.64 -6.52 -7.34
N LYS A 50 -11.93 -7.11 -6.40
CA LYS A 50 -10.52 -6.82 -6.17
C LYS A 50 -9.69 -7.83 -6.95
N THR A 51 -8.96 -7.36 -7.95
CA THR A 51 -7.98 -8.19 -8.65
C THR A 51 -6.69 -8.24 -7.82
N ILE A 52 -6.41 -9.40 -7.25
CA ILE A 52 -5.14 -9.65 -6.56
C ILE A 52 -4.20 -10.26 -7.61
N ARG A 53 -3.09 -9.58 -7.81
CA ARG A 53 -2.02 -10.07 -8.66
C ARG A 53 -1.21 -11.10 -7.89
N ILE A 54 -1.07 -12.30 -8.43
CA ILE A 54 -0.23 -13.35 -7.89
C ILE A 54 0.98 -13.46 -8.82
N THR A 55 2.13 -13.11 -8.29
CA THR A 55 3.40 -13.27 -9.00
C THR A 55 3.87 -14.70 -8.80
N GLY A 56 4.18 -15.42 -9.89
CA GLY A 56 4.78 -16.76 -9.79
C GLY A 56 6.26 -16.68 -9.40
N LYS A 57 6.81 -17.79 -8.92
CA LYS A 57 8.22 -17.88 -8.51
C LYS A 57 9.17 -17.63 -9.69
N ARG A 58 10.22 -16.85 -9.44
CA ARG A 58 11.30 -16.64 -10.41
C ARG A 58 12.03 -17.94 -10.69
N GLY A 59 12.28 -18.24 -11.97
CA GLY A 59 12.94 -19.44 -12.45
C GLY A 59 14.33 -19.65 -11.82
N MET A 60 14.72 -20.91 -11.71
CA MET A 60 16.02 -21.33 -11.18
C MET A 60 17.10 -21.20 -12.26
N ILE A 61 18.32 -20.81 -11.86
CA ILE A 61 19.50 -20.81 -12.72
C ILE A 61 20.42 -21.95 -12.25
N THR A 62 20.79 -22.83 -13.18
CA THR A 62 21.68 -23.96 -12.91
C THR A 62 22.87 -23.93 -13.89
N ASP A 63 23.94 -24.59 -13.53
CA ASP A 63 25.05 -24.90 -14.47
C ASP A 63 24.71 -26.14 -15.35
N ALA A 64 25.66 -26.55 -16.17
CA ALA A 64 25.51 -27.68 -17.08
C ALA A 64 25.36 -29.03 -16.37
N GLU A 65 25.83 -29.15 -15.13
CA GLU A 65 25.72 -30.32 -14.25
C GLU A 65 24.49 -30.24 -13.35
N SER A 66 23.57 -29.29 -13.60
CA SER A 66 22.35 -29.06 -12.82
C SER A 66 22.59 -28.58 -11.38
N VAL A 67 23.77 -28.04 -11.08
CA VAL A 67 24.06 -27.43 -9.79
C VAL A 67 23.38 -26.07 -9.71
N VAL A 68 22.64 -25.82 -8.64
CA VAL A 68 21.88 -24.58 -8.44
C VAL A 68 22.81 -23.40 -8.17
N LEU A 69 22.72 -22.38 -9.03
CA LEU A 69 23.46 -21.11 -8.92
C LEU A 69 22.59 -19.97 -8.36
N ALA A 70 21.30 -19.95 -8.74
CA ALA A 70 20.34 -19.03 -8.18
C ALA A 70 18.94 -19.68 -8.11
N MET A 71 18.23 -19.48 -7.00
CA MET A 71 16.88 -19.98 -6.80
C MET A 71 16.03 -19.01 -5.97
N SER A 72 14.72 -19.19 -6.01
CA SER A 72 13.78 -18.44 -5.15
C SER A 72 13.33 -19.32 -4.00
N GLU A 73 13.43 -18.80 -2.78
CA GLU A 73 12.92 -19.43 -1.57
C GLU A 73 11.68 -18.70 -1.09
N ASP A 74 10.72 -19.44 -0.55
CA ASP A 74 9.56 -18.86 0.12
C ASP A 74 9.99 -18.24 1.43
N ILE A 75 9.56 -17.00 1.64
CA ILE A 75 9.69 -16.31 2.91
C ILE A 75 8.30 -15.90 3.42
N TYR A 76 8.18 -15.78 4.72
CA TYR A 76 6.95 -15.32 5.33
C TYR A 76 7.09 -13.87 5.76
N ASN A 77 6.11 -13.06 5.36
CA ASN A 77 6.05 -11.66 5.69
C ASN A 77 4.82 -11.38 6.56
N VAL A 78 4.97 -10.53 7.55
CA VAL A 78 3.82 -9.98 8.26
C VAL A 78 3.32 -8.78 7.50
N THR A 79 2.05 -8.78 7.23
CA THR A 79 1.36 -7.67 6.57
C THR A 79 0.40 -6.97 7.52
N PHE A 80 0.19 -5.70 7.25
CA PHE A 80 -0.77 -4.88 7.99
C PHE A 80 -1.71 -4.18 7.01
N MET A 81 -3.01 -4.27 7.26
CA MET A 81 -4.03 -3.65 6.43
C MET A 81 -5.18 -3.17 7.29
N LEU A 82 -5.58 -1.93 7.10
CA LEU A 82 -6.77 -1.35 7.69
C LEU A 82 -7.80 -1.02 6.62
N THR A 83 -9.07 -1.14 6.97
CA THR A 83 -10.17 -0.64 6.16
C THR A 83 -10.30 0.88 6.31
N ASN A 84 -10.97 1.53 5.35
CA ASN A 84 -11.21 2.98 5.41
C ASN A 84 -11.96 3.42 6.70
N SER A 85 -12.80 2.55 7.25
CA SER A 85 -13.50 2.81 8.51
C SER A 85 -12.56 2.74 9.72
N GLN A 86 -11.59 1.84 9.72
CA GLN A 86 -10.61 1.65 10.79
C GLN A 86 -9.52 2.73 10.81
N LEU A 87 -9.31 3.45 9.70
CA LEU A 87 -8.40 4.60 9.65
C LEU A 87 -8.99 5.89 10.24
N LYS A 88 -10.22 5.84 10.73
CA LYS A 88 -10.76 6.93 11.56
C LYS A 88 -10.04 6.95 12.90
N THR A 89 -9.82 8.16 13.40
CA THR A 89 -9.07 8.44 14.64
C THR A 89 -9.52 7.61 15.85
N GLU A 90 -10.76 7.16 15.87
CA GLU A 90 -11.37 6.42 16.98
C GLU A 90 -10.78 5.01 17.18
N HIS A 91 -10.20 4.40 16.14
CA HIS A 91 -9.78 3.00 16.18
C HIS A 91 -8.28 2.77 16.41
N TYR A 92 -7.45 3.82 16.38
CA TYR A 92 -6.01 3.65 16.57
C TYR A 92 -5.64 3.03 17.92
N LYS A 93 -6.36 3.41 18.98
CA LYS A 93 -6.14 2.85 20.33
C LYS A 93 -6.40 1.35 20.42
N GLU A 94 -7.31 0.83 19.60
CA GLU A 94 -7.66 -0.59 19.58
C GLU A 94 -6.66 -1.42 18.76
N ILE A 95 -6.06 -0.80 17.74
CA ILE A 95 -5.19 -1.47 16.78
C ILE A 95 -3.71 -1.43 17.21
N THR A 96 -3.28 -0.36 17.88
CA THR A 96 -1.90 -0.22 18.37
C THR A 96 -1.43 -1.41 19.21
N PRO A 97 -2.21 -1.96 20.17
CA PRO A 97 -1.81 -3.15 20.92
C PRO A 97 -1.56 -4.38 20.04
N ALA A 98 -2.32 -4.55 18.96
CA ALA A 98 -2.10 -5.67 18.03
C ALA A 98 -0.77 -5.53 17.28
N LEU A 99 -0.41 -4.31 16.85
CA LEU A 99 0.91 -4.05 16.22
C LEU A 99 2.05 -4.33 17.19
N LEU A 100 1.96 -3.85 18.44
CA LEU A 100 2.98 -4.07 19.47
C LEU A 100 3.10 -5.55 19.83
N ARG A 101 1.97 -6.25 20.02
CA ARG A 101 1.99 -7.69 20.27
C ARG A 101 2.61 -8.47 19.12
N THR A 102 2.32 -8.07 17.88
CA THR A 102 2.92 -8.68 16.69
C THR A 102 4.44 -8.46 16.67
N LYS A 103 4.89 -7.25 17.01
CA LYS A 103 6.33 -6.95 17.17
C LYS A 103 6.98 -7.87 18.18
N GLU A 104 6.42 -7.98 19.38
CA GLU A 104 6.93 -8.85 20.45
C GLU A 104 7.09 -10.31 19.97
N ILE A 105 6.09 -10.85 19.27
CA ILE A 105 6.15 -12.21 18.74
C ILE A 105 7.28 -12.32 17.70
N VAL A 106 7.35 -11.43 16.73
CA VAL A 106 8.38 -11.46 15.68
C VAL A 106 9.79 -11.39 16.28
N GLU A 107 10.01 -10.49 17.24
CA GLU A 107 11.31 -10.32 17.90
C GLU A 107 11.67 -11.50 18.81
N ALA A 108 10.70 -12.10 19.51
CA ALA A 108 10.92 -13.27 20.34
C ALA A 108 11.47 -14.47 19.55
N TYR A 109 11.12 -14.59 18.30
CA TYR A 109 11.64 -15.62 17.39
C TYR A 109 12.82 -15.14 16.52
N GLY A 110 13.43 -13.99 16.84
CA GLY A 110 14.61 -13.48 16.14
C GLY A 110 14.35 -12.80 14.81
N GLY A 111 13.09 -12.49 14.49
CA GLY A 111 12.73 -11.64 13.35
C GLY A 111 12.94 -10.16 13.66
N ALA A 112 12.79 -9.32 12.64
CA ALA A 112 12.87 -7.88 12.79
C ALA A 112 11.64 -7.18 12.21
N PHE A 113 11.15 -6.21 12.94
CA PHE A 113 10.07 -5.35 12.48
C PHE A 113 10.63 -4.17 11.67
N LYS A 114 9.95 -3.76 10.60
CA LYS A 114 10.39 -2.62 9.80
C LYS A 114 10.06 -1.32 10.48
N ASN A 115 11.04 -0.46 10.61
CA ASN A 115 10.87 0.92 11.04
C ASN A 115 11.33 1.86 9.93
N ASP A 116 10.44 2.10 8.96
CA ASP A 116 10.69 2.98 7.82
C ASP A 116 10.08 4.38 8.03
N PHE A 117 9.91 4.81 9.29
CA PHE A 117 9.40 6.14 9.57
C PHE A 117 10.42 7.21 9.17
N VAL A 118 9.95 8.19 8.42
CA VAL A 118 10.80 9.21 7.82
C VAL A 118 11.38 10.18 8.86
N ILE A 119 10.70 10.39 10.00
CA ILE A 119 11.19 11.25 11.06
C ILE A 119 11.92 10.39 12.08
N ARG A 120 13.16 10.75 12.36
CA ARG A 120 14.01 10.06 13.34
C ARG A 120 14.68 11.06 14.25
N ARG A 121 15.07 10.60 15.43
CA ARG A 121 15.89 11.37 16.32
C ARG A 121 17.35 11.21 15.92
N ASN A 122 18.05 12.30 15.75
CA ASN A 122 19.48 12.30 15.51
C ASN A 122 20.22 11.93 16.81
N GLU A 123 21.07 10.91 16.76
CA GLU A 123 21.77 10.40 17.95
C GLU A 123 22.76 11.40 18.56
N GLU A 124 23.36 12.27 17.73
CA GLU A 124 24.35 13.24 18.17
C GLU A 124 23.70 14.53 18.72
N THR A 125 22.72 15.04 17.99
CA THR A 125 22.07 16.34 18.31
C THR A 125 20.84 16.19 19.18
N THR A 126 20.31 14.97 19.31
CA THR A 126 19.03 14.66 19.99
C THR A 126 17.80 15.35 19.38
N LEU A 127 17.96 16.00 18.23
CA LEU A 127 16.89 16.70 17.53
C LEU A 127 16.13 15.76 16.60
N TRP A 128 14.86 16.07 16.36
CA TRP A 128 14.05 15.38 15.36
C TRP A 128 14.40 15.88 13.97
N GLU A 129 14.71 14.96 13.07
CA GLU A 129 15.09 15.25 11.68
C GLU A 129 14.36 14.35 10.71
N PHE A 130 14.16 14.85 9.49
CA PHE A 130 13.71 13.98 8.40
C PHE A 130 14.87 13.12 7.91
N ASN A 131 14.60 11.86 7.61
CA ASN A 131 15.55 10.92 7.03
C ASN A 131 14.94 10.28 5.78
N PHE A 132 15.30 10.77 4.62
CA PHE A 132 14.88 10.22 3.32
C PHE A 132 15.94 9.32 2.69
N GLY A 133 17.00 8.97 3.41
CA GLY A 133 18.12 8.15 2.99
C GLY A 133 19.39 8.97 2.74
N GLU A 134 20.51 8.26 2.62
CA GLU A 134 21.83 8.85 2.41
C GLU A 134 22.11 9.08 0.93
N GLY A 135 23.01 10.00 0.62
CA GLY A 135 23.53 10.24 -0.74
C GLY A 135 22.56 10.90 -1.72
N ILE A 136 21.45 11.44 -1.24
CA ILE A 136 20.49 12.19 -2.08
C ILE A 136 20.86 13.67 -2.15
N SER A 137 20.66 14.28 -3.34
CA SER A 137 20.87 15.72 -3.53
C SER A 137 19.83 16.54 -2.74
N GLU A 138 20.19 17.78 -2.35
CA GLU A 138 19.28 18.71 -1.66
C GLU A 138 17.94 18.88 -2.41
N LYS A 139 18.00 18.95 -3.74
CA LYS A 139 16.79 19.08 -4.57
C LYS A 139 15.89 17.83 -4.45
N ALA A 140 16.47 16.64 -4.48
CA ALA A 140 15.72 15.40 -4.31
C ALA A 140 15.17 15.27 -2.89
N TRP A 141 15.92 15.71 -1.90
CA TRP A 141 15.48 15.78 -0.51
C TRP A 141 14.25 16.67 -0.36
N ALA A 142 14.31 17.92 -0.84
CA ALA A 142 13.20 18.86 -0.78
C ALA A 142 11.93 18.34 -1.49
N ILE A 143 12.09 17.65 -2.61
CA ILE A 143 10.97 17.00 -3.32
C ILE A 143 10.35 15.90 -2.45
N ARG A 144 11.16 15.02 -1.87
CA ARG A 144 10.68 13.92 -1.01
C ARG A 144 9.97 14.46 0.23
N GLU A 145 10.53 15.48 0.88
CA GLU A 145 9.90 16.14 2.03
C GLU A 145 8.56 16.76 1.65
N SER A 146 8.51 17.50 0.54
CA SER A 146 7.27 18.11 0.05
C SER A 146 6.20 17.05 -0.26
N GLN A 147 6.58 15.96 -0.91
CA GLN A 147 5.67 14.85 -1.21
C GLN A 147 5.17 14.16 0.07
N TRP A 148 6.08 13.86 1.00
CA TRP A 148 5.72 13.24 2.28
C TRP A 148 4.77 14.12 3.09
N ARG A 149 5.06 15.41 3.20
CA ARG A 149 4.18 16.39 3.84
C ARG A 149 2.82 16.47 3.16
N GLY A 150 2.79 16.50 1.83
CA GLY A 150 1.55 16.51 1.04
C GLY A 150 0.69 15.27 1.31
N ASN A 151 1.28 14.09 1.36
CA ASN A 151 0.59 12.84 1.65
C ASN A 151 -0.01 12.80 3.07
N HIS A 152 0.57 13.54 4.02
CA HIS A 152 0.09 13.63 5.40
C HIS A 152 -0.72 14.90 5.69
N TYR A 153 -0.95 15.74 4.68
CA TYR A 153 -1.62 17.05 4.82
C TYR A 153 -0.90 17.99 5.82
N LEU A 154 0.44 17.89 5.91
CA LEU A 154 1.29 18.67 6.79
C LEU A 154 1.92 19.85 6.04
N THR A 155 1.28 21.01 6.07
CA THR A 155 1.85 22.20 5.43
C THR A 155 3.04 22.74 6.24
N GLN A 156 4.09 23.20 5.54
CA GLN A 156 5.29 23.74 6.19
C GLN A 156 4.98 25.00 7.03
N ALA A 157 3.97 25.77 6.64
CA ALA A 157 3.52 26.94 7.42
C ALA A 157 2.97 26.59 8.80
N ARG A 158 2.30 25.42 8.93
CA ARG A 158 1.68 24.96 10.18
C ARG A 158 2.60 24.06 10.99
N TYR A 159 3.43 23.28 10.31
CA TYR A 159 4.35 22.31 10.91
C TYR A 159 5.75 22.51 10.34
N PRO A 160 6.49 23.55 10.78
CA PRO A 160 7.75 23.95 10.16
C PRO A 160 8.90 22.97 10.35
N THR A 161 8.91 22.22 11.46
CA THR A 161 9.99 21.30 11.84
C THR A 161 9.58 19.85 11.80
N ALA A 162 10.55 18.92 11.74
CA ALA A 162 10.31 17.48 11.87
C ALA A 162 9.64 17.16 13.21
N GLU A 163 10.04 17.82 14.29
CA GLU A 163 9.46 17.67 15.62
C GLU A 163 7.97 18.03 15.63
N SER A 164 7.59 19.17 15.07
CA SER A 164 6.19 19.58 14.99
C SER A 164 5.33 18.61 14.15
N CYS A 165 5.92 17.98 13.14
CA CYS A 165 5.27 16.92 12.37
C CYS A 165 5.11 15.63 13.21
N TYR A 166 6.15 15.25 13.96
CA TYR A 166 6.15 14.10 14.84
C TYR A 166 5.06 14.23 15.91
N ASP A 167 5.03 15.34 16.62
CA ASP A 167 4.05 15.60 17.69
C ASP A 167 2.61 15.57 17.19
N PHE A 168 2.40 16.17 16.02
CA PHE A 168 1.09 16.15 15.39
C PHE A 168 0.66 14.71 15.03
N LEU A 169 1.54 13.94 14.38
CA LEU A 169 1.23 12.56 13.98
C LEU A 169 1.06 11.64 15.19
N ARG A 170 1.86 11.82 16.24
CA ARG A 170 1.72 11.08 17.50
C ARG A 170 0.34 11.32 18.12
N THR A 171 -0.11 12.56 18.11
CA THR A 171 -1.46 12.94 18.59
C THR A 171 -2.56 12.40 17.67
N LEU A 172 -2.39 12.53 16.35
CA LEU A 172 -3.34 12.06 15.35
C LEU A 172 -3.58 10.55 15.45
N TYR A 173 -2.52 9.78 15.63
CA TYR A 173 -2.58 8.32 15.76
C TYR A 173 -2.88 7.87 17.20
N GLN A 174 -3.15 8.80 18.11
CA GLN A 174 -3.49 8.53 19.52
C GLN A 174 -2.48 7.60 20.22
N ILE A 175 -1.21 7.76 19.92
CA ILE A 175 -0.13 6.98 20.52
C ILE A 175 0.06 7.41 21.97
N ASP A 176 0.06 6.45 22.87
CA ASP A 176 0.23 6.69 24.31
C ASP A 176 1.54 7.46 24.57
N PRO A 177 1.50 8.59 25.30
CA PRO A 177 2.71 9.32 25.70
C PRO A 177 3.71 8.48 26.49
N ALA A 178 3.24 7.46 27.21
CA ALA A 178 4.08 6.56 28.00
C ALA A 178 4.77 5.47 27.16
N LEU A 179 4.38 5.31 25.88
CA LEU A 179 5.00 4.32 25.00
C LEU A 179 6.44 4.72 24.68
N ASP A 180 7.33 3.75 24.69
CA ASP A 180 8.72 3.92 24.31
C ASP A 180 8.86 4.57 22.93
N GLU A 181 9.92 5.38 22.75
CA GLU A 181 10.13 6.15 21.52
C GLU A 181 10.26 5.25 20.29
N GLN A 182 10.97 4.12 20.40
CA GLN A 182 11.14 3.20 19.28
C GLN A 182 9.84 2.52 18.89
N ASP A 183 9.04 2.11 19.86
CA ASP A 183 7.73 1.53 19.64
C ASP A 183 6.75 2.55 19.06
N ALA A 184 6.81 3.79 19.52
CA ALA A 184 6.02 4.88 18.97
C ALA A 184 6.36 5.13 17.49
N LEU A 185 7.64 5.18 17.14
CA LEU A 185 8.11 5.36 15.76
C LEU A 185 7.67 4.21 14.85
N LEU A 186 7.73 2.98 15.35
CA LEU A 186 7.32 1.79 14.61
C LEU A 186 5.81 1.82 14.31
N VAL A 187 4.99 2.13 15.29
CA VAL A 187 3.54 2.27 15.12
C VAL A 187 3.22 3.42 14.17
N MET A 188 3.92 4.54 14.28
CA MET A 188 3.78 5.69 13.37
C MET A 188 4.17 5.33 11.94
N ALA A 189 5.22 4.52 11.75
CA ALA A 189 5.63 4.01 10.44
C ALA A 189 4.51 3.19 9.79
N ALA A 190 3.94 2.24 10.53
CA ALA A 190 2.85 1.39 10.04
C ALA A 190 1.62 2.22 9.65
N TYR A 191 1.17 3.14 10.50
CA TYR A 191 0.00 3.98 10.19
C TYR A 191 0.26 4.97 9.06
N SER A 192 1.44 5.57 9.00
CA SER A 192 1.86 6.48 7.94
C SER A 192 1.86 5.78 6.57
N GLN A 193 2.48 4.61 6.47
CA GLN A 193 2.49 3.82 5.25
C GLN A 193 1.10 3.34 4.86
N MET A 194 0.30 2.88 5.83
CA MET A 194 -1.06 2.43 5.57
C MET A 194 -1.93 3.57 5.04
N ARG A 195 -1.80 4.77 5.60
CA ARG A 195 -2.51 5.96 5.14
C ARG A 195 -2.16 6.35 3.70
N MET A 196 -0.90 6.22 3.30
CA MET A 196 -0.47 6.47 1.92
C MET A 196 -1.02 5.41 0.94
N ASN A 197 -1.23 4.18 1.40
CA ASN A 197 -1.69 3.05 0.58
C ASN A 197 -3.20 2.79 0.66
N ILE A 198 -3.96 3.63 1.37
CA ILE A 198 -5.39 3.42 1.61
C ILE A 198 -6.21 3.29 0.33
N TYR A 199 -5.90 4.10 -0.68
CA TYR A 199 -6.60 4.08 -1.96
C TYR A 199 -6.31 2.84 -2.78
N ASN A 200 -5.14 2.22 -2.58
CA ASN A 200 -4.75 1.00 -3.27
C ASN A 200 -5.38 -0.24 -2.63
N ALA A 201 -5.94 -0.12 -1.42
CA ALA A 201 -6.49 -1.21 -0.62
C ALA A 201 -5.56 -2.45 -0.58
N GLN A 202 -4.25 -2.20 -0.51
CA GLN A 202 -3.24 -3.24 -0.43
C GLN A 202 -2.61 -3.27 0.97
N PRO A 203 -2.33 -4.47 1.51
CA PRO A 203 -1.60 -4.58 2.75
C PRO A 203 -0.18 -4.03 2.59
N ILE A 204 0.35 -3.48 3.67
CA ILE A 204 1.76 -3.10 3.77
C ILE A 204 2.54 -4.18 4.51
N VAL A 205 3.80 -4.39 4.12
CA VAL A 205 4.67 -5.36 4.80
C VAL A 205 5.37 -4.68 5.95
N ILE A 206 5.10 -5.13 7.19
CA ILE A 206 5.65 -4.58 8.44
C ILE A 206 6.79 -5.41 9.02
N ALA A 207 6.91 -6.69 8.67
CA ALA A 207 8.07 -7.52 8.95
C ALA A 207 8.31 -8.49 7.77
N GLN A 208 9.57 -8.74 7.43
CA GLN A 208 9.93 -9.61 6.32
C GLN A 208 10.76 -10.80 6.78
N ASN A 209 10.59 -11.93 6.07
CA ASN A 209 11.37 -13.14 6.28
C ASN A 209 11.37 -13.56 7.76
N ILE A 210 10.18 -13.63 8.35
CA ILE A 210 10.02 -14.06 9.74
C ILE A 210 10.13 -15.59 9.86
N PRO A 211 10.64 -16.11 10.99
CA PRO A 211 10.67 -17.54 11.26
C PRO A 211 9.28 -18.17 11.23
N PHE A 212 9.23 -19.44 10.85
CA PHE A 212 7.95 -20.17 10.73
C PHE A 212 7.22 -20.31 12.07
N GLU A 213 7.95 -20.36 13.16
CA GLU A 213 7.41 -20.41 14.53
C GLU A 213 6.61 -19.13 14.86
N ALA A 214 7.12 -17.96 14.43
CA ALA A 214 6.40 -16.70 14.56
C ALA A 214 5.11 -16.69 13.70
N VAL A 215 5.17 -17.28 12.49
CA VAL A 215 3.97 -17.44 11.64
C VAL A 215 2.89 -18.23 12.34
N GLN A 216 3.26 -19.33 12.98
CA GLN A 216 2.30 -20.19 13.69
C GLN A 216 1.63 -19.44 14.85
N GLU A 217 2.39 -18.71 15.68
CA GLU A 217 1.84 -17.95 16.81
C GLU A 217 0.94 -16.80 16.32
N ILE A 218 1.38 -16.01 15.35
CA ILE A 218 0.58 -14.92 14.77
C ILE A 218 -0.72 -15.47 14.16
N SER A 219 -0.65 -16.60 13.44
CA SER A 219 -1.82 -17.23 12.83
C SER A 219 -2.81 -17.74 13.88
N ALA A 220 -2.32 -18.31 14.97
CA ALA A 220 -3.16 -18.75 16.09
C ALA A 220 -3.87 -17.58 16.79
N LEU A 221 -3.22 -16.43 16.85
CA LEU A 221 -3.75 -15.19 17.46
C LEU A 221 -4.50 -14.29 16.45
N SER A 222 -4.72 -14.73 15.23
CA SER A 222 -5.26 -13.88 14.15
C SER A 222 -6.56 -13.14 14.49
N MET A 223 -7.45 -13.75 15.30
CA MET A 223 -8.69 -13.11 15.76
C MET A 223 -8.45 -11.96 16.76
N SER A 224 -7.36 -11.98 17.50
CA SER A 224 -6.98 -10.95 18.47
C SER A 224 -6.00 -9.90 17.91
N LEU A 225 -5.55 -10.08 16.67
CA LEU A 225 -4.61 -9.20 15.97
C LEU A 225 -5.29 -8.53 14.76
N PRO A 226 -6.19 -7.55 14.98
CA PRO A 226 -6.93 -6.90 13.91
C PRO A 226 -5.98 -6.21 12.93
N GLY A 227 -6.20 -6.44 11.64
CA GLY A 227 -5.43 -5.84 10.56
C GLY A 227 -4.10 -6.55 10.26
N ILE A 228 -3.68 -7.52 11.06
CA ILE A 228 -2.46 -8.30 10.84
C ILE A 228 -2.77 -9.50 9.97
N GLY A 229 -1.90 -9.76 8.99
CA GLY A 229 -1.96 -10.91 8.10
C GLY A 229 -0.58 -11.50 7.84
N ILE A 230 -0.56 -12.70 7.28
CA ILE A 230 0.67 -13.34 6.81
C ILE A 230 0.58 -13.47 5.29
N GLU A 231 1.66 -13.12 4.61
CA GLU A 231 1.81 -13.27 3.17
C GLU A 231 3.08 -14.07 2.87
N VAL A 232 2.97 -14.98 1.92
CA VAL A 232 4.15 -15.68 1.39
C VAL A 232 4.77 -14.82 0.32
N GLY A 233 6.00 -14.41 0.55
CA GLY A 233 6.82 -13.69 -0.40
C GLY A 233 7.92 -14.56 -0.97
N GLU A 234 8.77 -13.96 -1.79
CA GLU A 234 9.94 -14.62 -2.37
C GLU A 234 11.23 -13.89 -1.99
N LYS A 235 12.28 -14.68 -1.75
CA LYS A 235 13.63 -14.20 -1.62
C LYS A 235 14.52 -14.90 -2.62
N ARG A 236 15.23 -14.13 -3.45
CA ARG A 236 16.25 -14.67 -4.35
C ARG A 236 17.48 -15.05 -3.55
N VAL A 237 17.93 -16.28 -3.70
CA VAL A 237 19.08 -16.85 -2.99
C VAL A 237 20.11 -17.31 -4.00
N TYR A 238 21.37 -17.03 -3.71
CA TYR A 238 22.54 -17.44 -4.49
C TYR A 238 23.39 -18.36 -3.62
N PRO A 239 23.17 -19.69 -3.63
CA PRO A 239 23.81 -20.63 -2.71
C PRO A 239 25.33 -20.59 -2.76
N ARG A 240 25.88 -20.19 -3.91
CA ARG A 240 27.33 -20.05 -4.14
C ARG A 240 27.70 -18.58 -4.37
N SER A 241 27.41 -17.73 -3.43
CA SER A 241 27.40 -16.26 -3.49
C SER A 241 28.55 -15.59 -4.26
N THR A 242 29.76 -16.18 -4.26
CA THR A 242 30.96 -15.63 -4.93
C THR A 242 31.22 -16.27 -6.31
N LEU A 243 30.59 -17.40 -6.60
CA LEU A 243 30.81 -18.12 -7.84
C LEU A 243 30.04 -17.42 -8.98
N ALA A 244 30.77 -16.97 -9.97
CA ALA A 244 30.22 -16.36 -11.19
C ALA A 244 29.26 -15.18 -10.96
N SER A 245 29.39 -14.47 -9.84
CA SER A 245 28.49 -13.39 -9.45
C SER A 245 28.33 -12.29 -10.51
N GLN A 246 29.43 -11.97 -11.23
CA GLN A 246 29.41 -11.01 -12.34
C GLN A 246 28.68 -11.53 -13.58
N VAL A 247 28.62 -12.86 -13.77
CA VAL A 247 27.91 -13.50 -14.88
C VAL A 247 26.45 -13.70 -14.55
N ILE A 248 26.15 -14.17 -13.34
CA ILE A 248 24.78 -14.41 -12.87
C ILE A 248 24.04 -13.08 -12.68
N GLY A 249 24.73 -12.08 -12.13
CA GLY A 249 24.13 -10.80 -11.78
C GLY A 249 23.32 -10.85 -10.49
N TYR A 250 22.38 -9.93 -10.36
CA TYR A 250 21.51 -9.81 -9.16
C TYR A 250 20.14 -9.28 -9.54
N VAL A 251 19.18 -9.44 -8.62
CA VAL A 251 17.84 -8.88 -8.73
C VAL A 251 17.67 -7.66 -7.82
N GLY A 252 16.75 -6.79 -8.17
CA GLY A 252 16.42 -5.62 -7.35
C GLY A 252 15.12 -4.95 -7.76
N PRO A 253 14.62 -4.02 -6.95
CA PRO A 253 13.37 -3.30 -7.23
C PRO A 253 13.51 -2.45 -8.50
N ILE A 254 12.39 -2.25 -9.19
CA ILE A 254 12.32 -1.38 -10.36
C ILE A 254 12.70 0.06 -9.95
N ALA A 255 13.59 0.69 -10.72
CA ALA A 255 14.03 2.07 -10.54
C ALA A 255 13.66 2.92 -11.78
N GLU A 256 13.76 4.25 -11.67
CA GLU A 256 13.46 5.16 -12.79
C GLU A 256 14.23 4.82 -14.08
N ARG A 257 15.49 4.40 -13.94
CA ARG A 257 16.37 4.00 -15.07
C ARG A 257 15.93 2.73 -15.81
N ASP A 258 14.99 1.98 -15.25
CA ASP A 258 14.57 0.68 -15.82
C ASP A 258 13.42 0.84 -16.85
N ASN A 259 13.14 2.07 -17.32
CA ASN A 259 12.13 2.35 -18.34
C ASN A 259 10.74 1.77 -18.02
N PHE A 260 10.31 1.88 -16.76
CA PHE A 260 9.11 1.24 -16.27
C PHE A 260 7.87 1.51 -17.15
N GLN A 261 7.61 2.77 -17.52
CA GLN A 261 6.39 3.15 -18.24
C GLN A 261 6.37 2.63 -19.68
N THR A 262 7.52 2.54 -20.34
CA THR A 262 7.66 2.21 -21.75
C THR A 262 7.89 0.72 -22.02
N GLU A 263 8.57 0.03 -21.12
CA GLU A 263 8.99 -1.36 -21.31
C GLU A 263 8.32 -2.31 -20.32
N LEU A 264 8.46 -2.07 -19.02
CA LEU A 264 8.05 -3.04 -18.00
C LEU A 264 6.54 -3.05 -17.75
N LYS A 265 5.89 -1.89 -17.72
CA LYS A 265 4.45 -1.79 -17.49
C LYS A 265 3.61 -2.49 -18.56
N PRO A 266 3.92 -2.38 -19.88
CA PRO A 266 3.24 -3.16 -20.90
C PRO A 266 3.42 -4.68 -20.75
N MET A 267 4.53 -5.13 -20.16
CA MET A 267 4.81 -6.53 -19.85
C MET A 267 4.09 -7.02 -18.57
N GLY A 268 3.34 -6.13 -17.92
CA GLY A 268 2.55 -6.47 -16.73
C GLY A 268 3.26 -6.25 -15.39
N TYR A 269 4.45 -5.64 -15.36
CA TYR A 269 5.14 -5.34 -14.10
C TYR A 269 4.47 -4.21 -13.34
N ALA A 270 4.57 -4.26 -12.01
CA ALA A 270 4.23 -3.17 -11.10
C ALA A 270 5.52 -2.52 -10.56
N LEU A 271 5.41 -1.26 -10.11
CA LEU A 271 6.56 -0.50 -9.60
C LEU A 271 7.33 -1.18 -8.45
N ASN A 272 6.66 -2.04 -7.70
CA ASN A 272 7.26 -2.75 -6.56
C ASN A 272 7.83 -4.12 -6.92
N ASP A 273 7.78 -4.52 -8.19
CA ASP A 273 8.30 -5.80 -8.61
C ASP A 273 9.85 -5.80 -8.60
N ILE A 274 10.38 -7.00 -8.46
CA ILE A 274 11.81 -7.26 -8.49
C ILE A 274 12.15 -7.78 -9.89
N ILE A 275 13.17 -7.18 -10.51
CA ILE A 275 13.69 -7.57 -11.83
C ILE A 275 15.17 -7.84 -11.78
N GLY A 276 15.68 -8.56 -12.75
CA GLY A 276 17.13 -8.71 -12.96
C GLY A 276 17.80 -7.38 -13.30
N LYS A 277 18.85 -7.05 -12.57
CA LYS A 277 19.57 -5.77 -12.74
C LYS A 277 20.81 -5.92 -13.59
N ASP A 278 21.41 -7.09 -13.60
CA ASP A 278 22.65 -7.36 -14.31
C ASP A 278 22.78 -8.85 -14.68
N GLY A 279 23.75 -9.19 -15.52
CA GLY A 279 24.10 -10.55 -15.90
C GLY A 279 22.98 -11.39 -16.52
N ILE A 280 22.97 -12.68 -16.22
CA ILE A 280 21.95 -13.64 -16.68
C ILE A 280 20.57 -13.25 -16.11
N GLU A 281 20.53 -12.80 -14.87
CA GLU A 281 19.26 -12.35 -14.24
C GLU A 281 18.56 -11.31 -15.10
N ARG A 282 19.29 -10.36 -15.68
CA ARG A 282 18.73 -9.34 -16.57
C ARG A 282 18.51 -9.85 -17.98
N SER A 283 19.51 -10.53 -18.57
CA SER A 283 19.44 -10.94 -19.99
C SER A 283 18.36 -12.00 -20.24
N MET A 284 18.07 -12.83 -19.24
CA MET A 284 17.06 -13.89 -19.29
C MET A 284 15.78 -13.54 -18.51
N GLU A 285 15.51 -12.24 -18.26
CA GLU A 285 14.35 -11.78 -17.50
C GLU A 285 13.04 -12.43 -17.98
N ASN A 286 12.80 -12.46 -19.29
CA ASN A 286 11.59 -13.01 -19.88
C ASN A 286 11.43 -14.54 -19.65
N TRP A 287 12.53 -15.26 -19.42
CA TRP A 287 12.54 -16.69 -19.16
C TRP A 287 12.46 -17.01 -17.68
N LEU A 288 13.04 -16.13 -16.87
CA LEU A 288 13.11 -16.31 -15.42
C LEU A 288 11.85 -15.79 -14.74
N THR A 289 11.18 -14.80 -15.30
CA THR A 289 9.93 -14.26 -14.73
C THR A 289 8.79 -15.20 -15.03
N ALA A 290 8.13 -15.67 -13.99
CA ALA A 290 6.93 -16.49 -14.13
C ALA A 290 5.76 -15.66 -14.70
N ASN A 291 4.86 -16.31 -15.42
CA ASN A 291 3.63 -15.70 -15.90
C ASN A 291 2.83 -15.14 -14.74
N ILE A 292 2.50 -13.85 -14.85
CA ILE A 292 1.69 -13.16 -13.86
C ILE A 292 0.26 -13.67 -13.97
N ALA A 293 -0.20 -14.40 -12.97
CA ALA A 293 -1.60 -14.80 -12.86
C ALA A 293 -2.37 -13.72 -12.09
N SER A 294 -3.54 -13.34 -12.58
CA SER A 294 -4.47 -12.47 -11.86
C SER A 294 -5.63 -13.29 -11.30
N ARG A 295 -5.90 -13.15 -10.02
CA ARG A 295 -7.09 -13.73 -9.38
C ARG A 295 -8.06 -12.61 -9.03
N THR A 296 -9.25 -12.68 -9.61
CA THR A 296 -10.35 -11.75 -9.31
C THR A 296 -11.25 -12.39 -8.27
N GLY A 297 -11.41 -11.73 -7.12
CA GLY A 297 -12.30 -12.18 -6.05
C GLY A 297 -13.38 -11.14 -5.75
N SER A 298 -14.61 -11.59 -5.43
CA SER A 298 -15.65 -10.73 -4.87
C SER A 298 -15.40 -10.48 -3.39
N ARG A 299 -15.71 -9.27 -2.93
CA ARG A 299 -15.76 -8.92 -1.50
C ARG A 299 -17.08 -9.38 -0.91
#